data_0e9c71e93e65be0f7989221d890ae5a0
#
_entry.id   0e9c71e93e65be0f7989221d890ae5a0
#
_cell.length_a   1.000
_cell.length_b   1.000
_cell.length_c   1.000
_cell.angle_alpha   90.00
_cell.angle_beta   90.00
_cell.angle_gamma   90.00
#
_symmetry.space_group_name_H-M   'P 1'
#
loop_
_entity.id
_entity.type
_entity.pdbx_description
1 polymer ?
#
loop_
_entity_poly.entity_id
_entity_poly.type
_entity_poly.pdbx_seq_one_letter_code
_entity_poly.pdbx_strand_id
1 'polypeptide(L)'
;IDSAASKGFIAGSEPCIYHVLAIAVAPGNPLNITRLSDLTNDGVRVAIGDPTGPAVGSAAKKMLESAGYWEDIQDNIVVQSGTVNELLVYMSMDQADAAIIWEDLLDNSDLEQVDIPIDEGFVKVIPIGTLTFSENPEEAQAFADFVASDEGLGIFEKHGFEIYPSAKYGDA
;
A
#
# COMPACT_ATOMS: atom_id res chain seq x y z
N ILE A 1 5.06 -14.11 0.47
CA ILE A 1 5.79 -15.17 -0.24
C ILE A 1 7.02 -15.65 0.55
N ASP A 2 7.75 -14.76 1.22
CA ASP A 2 9.01 -15.09 1.94
C ASP A 2 8.84 -16.20 2.99
N SER A 3 7.76 -16.14 3.78
CA SER A 3 7.44 -17.20 4.76
C SER A 3 7.12 -18.55 4.11
N ALA A 4 6.55 -18.55 2.92
CA ALA A 4 6.29 -19.78 2.15
C ALA A 4 7.56 -20.29 1.49
N ALA A 5 8.40 -19.39 0.96
CA ALA A 5 9.69 -19.74 0.37
C ALA A 5 10.64 -20.34 1.42
N SER A 6 10.72 -19.76 2.63
CA SER A 6 11.57 -20.30 3.70
C SER A 6 11.16 -21.70 4.18
N LYS A 7 9.90 -22.10 3.91
CA LYS A 7 9.38 -23.45 4.18
C LYS A 7 9.51 -24.40 2.99
N GLY A 8 10.10 -23.94 1.88
CA GLY A 8 10.23 -24.74 0.66
C GLY A 8 8.92 -24.96 -0.10
N PHE A 9 7.93 -24.09 0.10
CA PHE A 9 6.61 -24.22 -0.52
C PHE A 9 6.51 -23.52 -1.88
N ILE A 10 7.50 -22.71 -2.26
CA ILE A 10 7.53 -21.98 -3.52
C ILE A 10 8.44 -22.72 -4.51
N ALA A 11 7.89 -23.07 -5.69
CA ALA A 11 8.62 -23.71 -6.79
C ALA A 11 9.33 -22.67 -7.67
N GLY A 12 8.69 -21.51 -7.88
CA GLY A 12 9.22 -20.36 -8.63
C GLY A 12 8.40 -19.11 -8.31
N SER A 13 9.00 -17.93 -8.52
CA SER A 13 8.28 -16.67 -8.35
C SER A 13 8.85 -15.57 -9.24
N GLU A 14 7.96 -14.70 -9.75
CA GLU A 14 8.29 -13.55 -10.59
C GLU A 14 7.72 -12.28 -9.92
N PRO A 15 8.50 -11.20 -9.78
CA PRO A 15 8.00 -9.93 -9.30
C PRO A 15 7.05 -9.31 -10.34
N CYS A 16 5.94 -8.71 -9.89
CA CYS A 16 4.91 -8.19 -10.78
C CYS A 16 4.65 -6.70 -10.57
N ILE A 17 4.36 -6.29 -9.34
CA ILE A 17 3.89 -4.95 -9.02
C ILE A 17 4.52 -4.45 -7.72
N TYR A 18 4.38 -3.14 -7.49
CA TYR A 18 4.61 -2.56 -6.18
C TYR A 18 3.29 -2.40 -5.42
N HIS A 19 3.38 -2.50 -4.11
CA HIS A 19 2.32 -2.15 -3.18
C HIS A 19 2.86 -1.08 -2.25
N VAL A 20 2.32 0.13 -2.38
CA VAL A 20 2.90 1.35 -1.84
C VAL A 20 1.90 2.06 -0.95
N LEU A 21 2.35 2.61 0.17
CA LEU A 21 1.55 3.53 0.98
C LEU A 21 1.74 4.96 0.51
N ALA A 22 0.62 5.68 0.44
CA ALA A 22 0.56 7.11 0.18
C ALA A 22 -0.30 7.80 1.25
N ILE A 23 -0.22 9.12 1.30
CA ILE A 23 -1.15 9.94 2.08
C ILE A 23 -2.27 10.38 1.15
N ALA A 24 -3.51 10.06 1.51
CA ALA A 24 -4.70 10.60 0.88
C ALA A 24 -5.13 11.88 1.60
N VAL A 25 -5.47 12.92 0.86
CA VAL A 25 -6.00 14.18 1.39
C VAL A 25 -7.26 14.60 0.63
N ALA A 26 -8.06 15.46 1.21
CA ALA A 26 -9.24 16.01 0.54
C ALA A 26 -8.82 16.85 -0.70
N PRO A 27 -9.71 17.00 -1.71
CA PRO A 27 -9.44 17.81 -2.90
C PRO A 27 -9.01 19.24 -2.54
N GLY A 28 -7.93 19.69 -3.21
CA GLY A 28 -7.31 20.99 -2.94
C GLY A 28 -6.42 21.01 -1.72
N ASN A 29 -6.23 19.91 -1.03
CA ASN A 29 -5.31 19.74 0.12
C ASN A 29 -5.38 20.94 1.10
N PRO A 30 -6.50 21.15 1.75
CA PRO A 30 -6.78 22.40 2.51
C PRO A 30 -5.82 22.63 3.68
N LEU A 31 -5.19 21.60 4.21
CA LEU A 31 -4.19 21.70 5.28
C LEU A 31 -2.75 21.74 4.75
N ASN A 32 -2.56 21.72 3.42
CA ASN A 32 -1.26 21.74 2.77
C ASN A 32 -0.31 20.65 3.31
N ILE A 33 -0.82 19.43 3.46
CA ILE A 33 -0.07 18.25 3.85
C ILE A 33 0.80 17.82 2.67
N THR A 34 2.11 17.80 2.83
CA THR A 34 3.07 17.54 1.75
C THR A 34 4.05 16.41 2.05
N ARG A 35 4.08 15.96 3.31
CA ARG A 35 4.99 14.92 3.79
C ARG A 35 4.44 14.22 5.03
N LEU A 36 5.09 13.13 5.41
CA LEU A 36 4.67 12.29 6.54
C LEU A 36 4.66 13.05 7.88
N SER A 37 5.65 13.93 8.10
CA SER A 37 5.73 14.75 9.33
C SER A 37 4.58 15.74 9.49
N ASP A 38 3.92 16.16 8.40
CA ASP A 38 2.80 17.10 8.50
C ASP A 38 1.58 16.46 9.19
N LEU A 39 1.50 15.12 9.21
CA LEU A 39 0.46 14.38 9.92
C LEU A 39 0.55 14.49 11.45
N THR A 40 1.70 14.93 11.98
CA THR A 40 1.90 15.15 13.42
C THR A 40 1.57 16.58 13.88
N ASN A 41 1.20 17.47 12.96
CA ASN A 41 0.82 18.85 13.30
C ASN A 41 -0.46 18.88 14.12
N ASP A 42 -0.51 19.81 15.08
CA ASP A 42 -1.67 20.00 15.95
C ASP A 42 -2.95 20.22 15.14
N GLY A 43 -3.98 19.46 15.43
CA GLY A 43 -5.31 19.58 14.85
C GLY A 43 -5.51 18.85 13.51
N VAL A 44 -4.52 18.20 12.97
CA VAL A 44 -4.68 17.31 11.80
C VAL A 44 -5.37 16.02 12.24
N ARG A 45 -6.51 15.69 11.61
CA ARG A 45 -7.25 14.45 11.87
C ARG A 45 -6.79 13.37 10.91
N VAL A 46 -6.23 12.28 11.43
CA VAL A 46 -5.65 11.20 10.63
C VAL A 46 -6.45 9.92 10.76
N ALA A 47 -6.76 9.29 9.62
CA ALA A 47 -7.32 7.94 9.56
C ALA A 47 -6.25 6.93 9.14
N ILE A 48 -6.16 5.81 9.85
CA ILE A 48 -5.28 4.69 9.51
C ILE A 48 -6.05 3.37 9.58
N GLY A 49 -5.52 2.31 8.96
CA GLY A 49 -5.97 0.96 9.25
C GLY A 49 -5.63 0.56 10.68
N ASP A 50 -6.44 -0.32 11.29
CA ASP A 50 -6.10 -0.90 12.60
C ASP A 50 -4.74 -1.60 12.51
N PRO A 51 -3.74 -1.18 13.31
CA PRO A 51 -2.39 -1.76 13.28
C PRO A 51 -2.34 -3.26 13.61
N THR A 52 -3.38 -3.80 14.24
CA THR A 52 -3.49 -5.21 14.64
C THR A 52 -4.32 -6.06 13.68
N GLY A 53 -4.96 -5.45 12.71
CA GLY A 53 -5.91 -6.08 11.77
C GLY A 53 -5.40 -6.10 10.33
N PRO A 54 -5.86 -5.18 9.47
CA PRO A 54 -5.57 -5.21 8.05
C PRO A 54 -4.10 -4.90 7.72
N ALA A 55 -3.64 -5.37 6.56
CA ALA A 55 -2.26 -5.17 6.11
C ALA A 55 -1.88 -3.69 6.01
N VAL A 56 -2.80 -2.81 5.59
CA VAL A 56 -2.58 -1.36 5.51
C VAL A 56 -2.25 -0.75 6.87
N GLY A 57 -2.93 -1.17 7.94
CA GLY A 57 -2.69 -0.66 9.30
C GLY A 57 -1.33 -1.09 9.85
N SER A 58 -0.98 -2.38 9.70
CA SER A 58 0.33 -2.89 10.13
C SER A 58 1.49 -2.29 9.32
N ALA A 59 1.27 -2.01 8.02
CA ALA A 59 2.26 -1.35 7.17
C ALA A 59 2.43 0.13 7.53
N ALA A 60 1.32 0.85 7.72
CA ALA A 60 1.33 2.25 8.16
C ALA A 60 2.06 2.41 9.51
N LYS A 61 1.75 1.55 10.49
CA LYS A 61 2.45 1.57 11.77
C LYS A 61 3.96 1.38 11.62
N LYS A 62 4.39 0.35 10.89
CA LYS A 62 5.82 0.08 10.65
C LYS A 62 6.52 1.24 9.96
N MET A 63 5.87 1.85 8.97
CA MET A 63 6.39 3.01 8.27
C MET A 63 6.57 4.19 9.23
N LEU A 64 5.55 4.51 10.01
CA LEU A 64 5.58 5.61 11.00
C LEU A 64 6.61 5.35 12.11
N GLU A 65 6.76 4.11 12.58
CA GLU A 65 7.80 3.72 13.54
C GLU A 65 9.20 3.91 12.95
N SER A 66 9.41 3.47 11.68
CA SER A 66 10.71 3.61 11.01
C SER A 66 11.09 5.07 10.74
N ALA A 67 10.11 5.91 10.40
CA ALA A 67 10.29 7.34 10.21
C ALA A 67 10.35 8.15 11.53
N GLY A 68 10.06 7.52 12.67
CA GLY A 68 10.12 8.14 13.99
C GLY A 68 8.88 8.96 14.38
N TYR A 69 7.76 8.84 13.64
CA TYR A 69 6.54 9.64 13.85
C TYR A 69 5.42 8.88 14.57
N TRP A 70 5.59 7.58 14.88
CA TRP A 70 4.50 6.78 15.45
C TRP A 70 3.97 7.32 16.78
N GLU A 71 4.84 7.75 17.69
CA GLU A 71 4.42 8.29 18.98
C GLU A 71 3.79 9.69 18.83
N ASP A 72 4.34 10.51 17.94
CA ASP A 72 3.88 11.89 17.76
C ASP A 72 2.52 12.00 17.06
N ILE A 73 2.15 11.00 16.25
CA ILE A 73 0.87 11.01 15.51
C ILE A 73 -0.31 10.51 16.35
N GLN A 74 -0.08 9.89 17.52
CA GLN A 74 -1.13 9.19 18.28
C GLN A 74 -2.33 10.07 18.62
N ASP A 75 -2.09 11.30 19.03
CA ASP A 75 -3.15 12.26 19.39
C ASP A 75 -3.94 12.75 18.15
N ASN A 76 -3.40 12.59 16.96
CA ASN A 76 -4.01 12.97 15.69
C ASN A 76 -4.81 11.82 15.04
N ILE A 77 -4.61 10.58 15.48
CA ILE A 77 -5.35 9.43 14.95
C ILE A 77 -6.78 9.44 15.47
N VAL A 78 -7.72 9.86 14.61
CA VAL A 78 -9.15 9.92 14.94
C VAL A 78 -9.91 8.67 14.50
N VAL A 79 -9.33 7.88 13.58
CA VAL A 79 -9.93 6.66 13.04
C VAL A 79 -8.88 5.56 12.95
N GLN A 80 -9.25 4.36 13.45
CA GLN A 80 -8.55 3.11 13.16
C GLN A 80 -9.56 2.14 12.55
N SER A 81 -9.43 1.90 11.23
CA SER A 81 -10.42 1.12 10.48
C SER A 81 -10.03 -0.36 10.34
N GLY A 82 -11.03 -1.24 10.45
CA GLY A 82 -10.89 -2.67 10.20
C GLY A 82 -10.73 -3.03 8.72
N THR A 83 -11.07 -2.13 7.80
CA THR A 83 -10.94 -2.34 6.36
C THR A 83 -10.40 -1.10 5.64
N VAL A 84 -9.69 -1.32 4.54
CA VAL A 84 -9.13 -0.22 3.75
C VAL A 84 -10.20 0.65 3.09
N ASN A 85 -11.33 0.05 2.66
CA ASN A 85 -12.43 0.79 2.02
C ASN A 85 -13.11 1.77 2.96
N GLU A 86 -13.17 1.48 4.26
CA GLU A 86 -13.72 2.40 5.25
C GLU A 86 -12.88 3.67 5.38
N LEU A 87 -11.56 3.62 5.12
CA LEU A 87 -10.73 4.81 5.13
C LEU A 87 -11.21 5.84 4.09
N LEU A 88 -11.54 5.37 2.86
CA LEU A 88 -12.12 6.24 1.82
C LEU A 88 -13.46 6.83 2.26
N VAL A 89 -14.29 6.06 2.95
CA VAL A 89 -15.58 6.54 3.48
C VAL A 89 -15.37 7.62 4.53
N TYR A 90 -14.46 7.43 5.49
CA TYR A 90 -14.17 8.44 6.52
C TYR A 90 -13.66 9.74 5.92
N MET A 91 -12.80 9.65 4.89
CA MET A 91 -12.34 10.82 4.15
C MET A 91 -13.48 11.53 3.42
N SER A 92 -14.34 10.78 2.72
CA SER A 92 -15.49 11.35 1.98
C SER A 92 -16.54 12.00 2.88
N MET A 93 -16.62 11.59 4.15
CA MET A 93 -17.52 12.14 5.18
C MET A 93 -16.89 13.28 5.99
N ASP A 94 -15.72 13.77 5.61
CA ASP A 94 -14.96 14.81 6.32
C ASP A 94 -14.71 14.45 7.81
N GLN A 95 -14.50 13.18 8.10
CA GLN A 95 -14.18 12.70 9.45
C GLN A 95 -12.68 12.64 9.71
N ALA A 96 -11.87 12.72 8.66
CA ALA A 96 -10.41 12.85 8.73
C ALA A 96 -9.93 13.80 7.63
N ASP A 97 -8.81 14.46 7.88
CA ASP A 97 -8.16 15.40 6.96
C ASP A 97 -7.15 14.68 6.06
N ALA A 98 -6.59 13.59 6.56
CA ALA A 98 -5.67 12.73 5.85
C ALA A 98 -5.88 11.26 6.22
N ALA A 99 -5.53 10.37 5.30
CA ALA A 99 -5.48 8.93 5.57
C ALA A 99 -4.19 8.33 5.01
N ILE A 100 -3.63 7.31 5.69
CA ILE A 100 -2.56 6.48 5.14
C ILE A 100 -3.21 5.26 4.51
N ILE A 101 -3.08 5.15 3.18
CA ILE A 101 -3.79 4.17 2.36
C ILE A 101 -2.88 3.62 1.26
N TRP A 102 -3.29 2.53 0.60
CA TRP A 102 -2.62 2.04 -0.58
C TRP A 102 -2.82 2.98 -1.78
N GLU A 103 -1.73 3.25 -2.50
CA GLU A 103 -1.69 4.16 -3.67
C GLU A 103 -2.71 3.76 -4.74
N ASP A 104 -2.81 2.47 -5.06
CA ASP A 104 -3.70 1.92 -6.08
C ASP A 104 -5.20 2.20 -5.86
N LEU A 105 -5.60 2.51 -4.62
CA LEU A 105 -6.99 2.84 -4.30
C LEU A 105 -7.34 4.30 -4.58
N LEU A 106 -6.36 5.16 -4.78
CA LEU A 106 -6.58 6.60 -4.98
C LEU A 106 -6.97 6.93 -6.42
N ASP A 107 -6.55 6.13 -7.41
CA ASP A 107 -6.84 6.34 -8.83
C ASP A 107 -8.34 6.45 -9.15
N ASN A 108 -9.19 5.78 -8.37
CA ASN A 108 -10.65 5.78 -8.54
C ASN A 108 -11.40 6.55 -7.45
N SER A 109 -10.71 7.46 -6.77
CA SER A 109 -11.28 8.30 -5.72
C SER A 109 -11.22 9.78 -6.09
N ASP A 110 -12.00 10.62 -5.41
CA ASP A 110 -11.91 12.09 -5.55
C ASP A 110 -10.81 12.68 -4.64
N LEU A 111 -10.02 11.83 -3.95
CA LEU A 111 -8.96 12.27 -3.04
C LEU A 111 -7.69 12.59 -3.82
N GLU A 112 -6.89 13.50 -3.29
CA GLU A 112 -5.57 13.80 -3.82
C GLU A 112 -4.51 12.96 -3.11
N GLN A 113 -3.54 12.48 -3.89
CA GLN A 113 -2.39 11.74 -3.41
C GLN A 113 -1.25 12.67 -3.04
N VAL A 114 -0.67 12.42 -1.86
CA VAL A 114 0.62 12.97 -1.48
C VAL A 114 1.60 11.81 -1.36
N ASP A 115 2.62 11.84 -2.22
CA ASP A 115 3.67 10.83 -2.23
C ASP A 115 4.55 10.90 -0.98
N ILE A 116 4.90 9.73 -0.44
CA ILE A 116 5.85 9.61 0.67
C ILE A 116 7.22 9.28 0.05
N PRO A 117 8.30 10.01 0.39
CA PRO A 117 9.65 9.69 -0.07
C PRO A 117 10.02 8.23 0.23
N ILE A 118 10.73 7.57 -0.68
CA ILE A 118 11.05 6.13 -0.57
C ILE A 118 11.78 5.79 0.74
N ASP A 119 12.66 6.67 1.20
CA ASP A 119 13.44 6.52 2.43
C ASP A 119 12.60 6.63 3.72
N GLU A 120 11.41 7.24 3.65
CA GLU A 120 10.43 7.31 4.75
C GLU A 120 9.21 6.40 4.51
N GLY A 121 9.01 5.96 3.26
CA GLY A 121 7.81 5.27 2.79
C GLY A 121 7.79 3.77 3.03
N PHE A 122 6.67 3.18 2.66
CA PHE A 122 6.51 1.74 2.58
C PHE A 122 6.31 1.35 1.12
N VAL A 123 7.32 0.71 0.55
CA VAL A 123 7.29 0.16 -0.80
C VAL A 123 7.57 -1.33 -0.71
N LYS A 124 6.73 -2.14 -1.30
CA LYS A 124 6.90 -3.60 -1.30
C LYS A 124 6.65 -4.18 -2.67
N VAL A 125 7.60 -4.94 -3.20
CA VAL A 125 7.41 -5.74 -4.41
C VAL A 125 6.50 -6.94 -4.11
N ILE A 126 5.47 -7.10 -4.89
CA ILE A 126 4.52 -8.21 -4.81
C ILE A 126 4.79 -9.15 -5.99
N PRO A 127 5.31 -10.36 -5.72
CA PRO A 127 5.50 -11.37 -6.74
C PRO A 127 4.29 -12.29 -6.86
N ILE A 128 4.14 -12.91 -8.02
CA ILE A 128 3.38 -14.15 -8.16
C ILE A 128 4.31 -15.35 -7.97
N GLY A 129 3.79 -16.47 -7.44
CA GLY A 129 4.59 -17.68 -7.28
C GLY A 129 3.76 -18.94 -7.35
N THR A 130 4.38 -20.02 -7.83
CA THR A 130 3.80 -21.36 -7.88
C THR A 130 4.20 -22.18 -6.66
N LEU A 131 3.30 -23.08 -6.22
CA LEU A 131 3.50 -23.90 -5.04
C LEU A 131 4.12 -25.26 -5.41
N THR A 132 5.08 -25.75 -4.61
CA THR A 132 5.74 -27.04 -4.79
C THR A 132 4.81 -28.24 -4.69
N PHE A 133 3.67 -28.06 -4.04
CA PHE A 133 2.63 -29.09 -3.82
C PHE A 133 1.35 -28.87 -4.63
N SER A 134 1.43 -28.06 -5.72
CA SER A 134 0.32 -27.92 -6.65
C SER A 134 -0.02 -29.28 -7.29
N GLU A 135 -1.29 -29.62 -7.32
CA GLU A 135 -1.78 -30.81 -8.04
C GLU A 135 -1.77 -30.62 -9.56
N ASN A 136 -1.72 -29.36 -10.02
CA ASN A 136 -1.69 -28.97 -11.44
C ASN A 136 -0.51 -28.00 -11.69
N PRO A 137 0.75 -28.48 -11.61
CA PRO A 137 1.91 -27.60 -11.67
C PRO A 137 2.10 -26.89 -13.02
N GLU A 138 1.74 -27.54 -14.13
CA GLU A 138 1.83 -26.96 -15.48
C GLU A 138 0.85 -25.80 -15.66
N GLU A 139 -0.40 -25.98 -15.23
CA GLU A 139 -1.43 -24.95 -15.29
C GLU A 139 -1.12 -23.79 -14.31
N ALA A 140 -0.60 -24.11 -13.13
CA ALA A 140 -0.17 -23.10 -12.16
C ALA A 140 0.99 -22.25 -12.73
N GLN A 141 1.96 -22.87 -13.41
CA GLN A 141 3.03 -22.15 -14.08
C GLN A 141 2.50 -21.30 -15.24
N ALA A 142 1.65 -21.86 -16.10
CA ALA A 142 1.06 -21.12 -17.22
C ALA A 142 0.28 -19.88 -16.73
N PHE A 143 -0.42 -19.99 -15.60
CA PHE A 143 -1.10 -18.84 -14.99
C PHE A 143 -0.12 -17.81 -14.42
N ALA A 144 0.94 -18.26 -13.75
CA ALA A 144 1.97 -17.36 -13.25
C ALA A 144 2.69 -16.61 -14.39
N ASP A 145 3.02 -17.32 -15.47
CA ASP A 145 3.63 -16.73 -16.67
C ASP A 145 2.71 -15.69 -17.33
N PHE A 146 1.40 -15.97 -17.40
CA PHE A 146 0.42 -15.02 -17.89
C PHE A 146 0.37 -13.75 -17.01
N VAL A 147 0.29 -13.91 -15.70
CA VAL A 147 0.24 -12.77 -14.77
C VAL A 147 1.49 -11.90 -14.87
N ALA A 148 2.67 -12.50 -15.05
CA ALA A 148 3.95 -11.80 -15.19
C ALA A 148 4.22 -11.31 -16.62
N SER A 149 3.36 -11.63 -17.60
CA SER A 149 3.48 -11.12 -18.98
C SER A 149 3.07 -9.66 -19.10
N ASP A 150 3.45 -8.99 -20.21
CA ASP A 150 3.03 -7.62 -20.52
C ASP A 150 1.51 -7.45 -20.49
N GLU A 151 0.76 -8.48 -20.92
CA GLU A 151 -0.72 -8.48 -20.89
C GLU A 151 -1.24 -8.51 -19.46
N GLY A 152 -0.72 -9.42 -18.63
CA GLY A 152 -1.10 -9.55 -17.22
C GLY A 152 -0.72 -8.31 -16.41
N LEU A 153 0.49 -7.81 -16.56
CA LEU A 153 0.97 -6.59 -15.91
C LEU A 153 0.15 -5.36 -16.33
N GLY A 154 -0.21 -5.25 -17.61
CA GLY A 154 -1.08 -4.18 -18.10
C GLY A 154 -2.49 -4.19 -17.52
N ILE A 155 -2.96 -5.32 -16.96
CA ILE A 155 -4.21 -5.36 -16.19
C ILE A 155 -4.03 -4.67 -14.83
N PHE A 156 -2.92 -4.94 -14.13
CA PHE A 156 -2.62 -4.28 -12.86
C PHE A 156 -2.46 -2.76 -13.03
N GLU A 157 -1.74 -2.32 -14.08
CA GLU A 157 -1.56 -0.89 -14.38
C GLU A 157 -2.91 -0.17 -14.57
N LYS A 158 -3.88 -0.79 -15.27
CA LYS A 158 -5.24 -0.24 -15.42
C LYS A 158 -6.01 -0.10 -14.10
N HIS A 159 -5.55 -0.76 -13.05
CA HIS A 159 -6.14 -0.71 -11.71
C HIS A 159 -5.29 0.09 -10.71
N GLY A 160 -4.37 0.93 -11.20
CA GLY A 160 -3.60 1.87 -10.37
C GLY A 160 -2.32 1.30 -9.75
N PHE A 161 -1.95 0.06 -10.08
CA PHE A 161 -0.69 -0.49 -9.59
C PHE A 161 0.50 -0.07 -10.45
N GLU A 162 1.59 0.30 -9.80
CA GLU A 162 2.89 0.49 -10.47
C GLU A 162 3.52 -0.86 -10.77
N ILE A 163 3.96 -1.06 -12.02
CA ILE A 163 4.55 -2.33 -12.49
C ILE A 163 6.04 -2.41 -12.13
N TYR A 164 6.47 -3.59 -11.71
CA TYR A 164 7.89 -3.87 -11.45
C TYR A 164 8.62 -4.29 -12.75
N PRO A 165 9.88 -3.83 -12.98
CA PRO A 165 10.55 -2.72 -12.27
C PRO A 165 10.13 -1.35 -12.79
N SER A 166 10.15 -0.34 -11.94
CA SER A 166 9.86 1.03 -12.36
C SER A 166 10.98 2.00 -12.01
N ALA A 167 11.03 3.13 -12.76
CA ALA A 167 11.96 4.20 -12.43
C ALA A 167 11.60 4.93 -11.13
N LYS A 168 10.32 4.85 -10.70
CA LYS A 168 9.82 5.51 -9.48
C LYS A 168 10.34 4.81 -8.22
N TYR A 169 10.34 3.46 -8.20
CA TYR A 169 10.63 2.69 -6.98
C TYR A 169 11.87 1.79 -7.08
N GLY A 170 12.45 1.61 -8.27
CA GLY A 170 13.68 0.82 -8.47
C GLY A 170 13.51 -0.65 -8.10
N ASP A 171 14.49 -1.20 -7.38
CA ASP A 171 14.51 -2.59 -6.88
C ASP A 171 14.10 -2.66 -5.40
N ALA A 172 13.25 -1.76 -4.92
CA ALA A 172 12.89 -1.55 -3.52
C ALA A 172 12.40 -2.80 -2.76
#